data_9fc8a6539451a24ef916c0312ba2a47e
#
_entry.id   9fc8a6539451a24ef916c0312ba2a47e
#
_cell.length_a   1.000
_cell.length_b   1.000
_cell.length_c   1.000
_cell.angle_alpha   90.00
_cell.angle_beta   90.00
_cell.angle_gamma   90.00
#
_symmetry.space_group_name_H-M   'P 1'
#
loop_
_entity.id
_entity.type
_entity.pdbx_description
1 polymer ?
#
loop_
_entity_poly.entity_id
_entity_poly.type
_entity_poly.pdbx_seq_one_letter_code
_entity_poly.pdbx_strand_id
1 'polypeptide(L)'
;MKTNRSAEDYLECILLLSQQSEFVHRVEVARKIGVSQPAVQKAVKALTESGFIECDGLHLFLTAAGRDYAERVYARHCIIRDFLQMHGVNALDADSDACEMEHCISEATYQMMKKYVKG
;
A
#
# COMPACT_ATOMS: atom_id res chain seq x y z
N MET A 1 -0.39 13.84 10.75
CA MET A 1 -1.50 13.85 9.79
C MET A 1 -2.02 12.43 9.59
N LYS A 2 -3.29 12.27 9.73
CA LYS A 2 -3.92 10.96 9.61
C LYS A 2 -4.29 10.73 8.15
N THR A 3 -3.62 9.78 7.48
CA THR A 3 -3.95 9.44 6.12
C THR A 3 -5.04 8.38 6.14
N ASN A 4 -5.96 8.44 5.20
CA ASN A 4 -7.03 7.47 5.16
C ASN A 4 -6.56 6.19 4.47
N ARG A 5 -7.29 5.11 4.73
CA ARG A 5 -7.01 3.79 4.17
C ARG A 5 -6.96 3.79 2.64
N SER A 6 -7.85 4.55 2.03
CA SER A 6 -7.93 4.62 0.56
C SER A 6 -6.61 5.13 -0.04
N ALA A 7 -6.05 6.21 0.54
CA ALA A 7 -4.78 6.76 0.06
C ALA A 7 -3.66 5.73 0.21
N GLU A 8 -3.63 5.01 1.33
CA GLU A 8 -2.63 3.98 1.58
C GLU A 8 -2.73 2.85 0.56
N ASP A 9 -3.95 2.40 0.27
CA ASP A 9 -4.18 1.35 -0.71
C ASP A 9 -3.68 1.74 -2.11
N TYR A 10 -3.98 2.97 -2.53
CA TYR A 10 -3.54 3.46 -3.84
C TYR A 10 -2.02 3.57 -3.92
N LEU A 11 -1.39 4.14 -2.90
CA LEU A 11 0.06 4.31 -2.91
C LEU A 11 0.79 2.97 -2.88
N GLU A 12 0.32 2.04 -2.06
CA GLU A 12 0.88 0.69 -2.02
C GLU A 12 0.71 -0.03 -3.36
N CYS A 13 -0.47 0.11 -3.96
CA CYS A 13 -0.75 -0.49 -5.26
C CYS A 13 0.22 0.03 -6.33
N ILE A 14 0.42 1.34 -6.38
CA ILE A 14 1.32 1.94 -7.35
C ILE A 14 2.76 1.49 -7.11
N LEU A 15 3.17 1.40 -5.84
CA LEU A 15 4.50 0.90 -5.49
C LEU A 15 4.71 -0.51 -6.03
N LEU A 16 3.77 -1.42 -5.77
CA LEU A 16 3.90 -2.81 -6.19
C LEU A 16 3.88 -2.95 -7.72
N LEU A 17 3.04 -2.19 -8.39
CA LEU A 17 3.00 -2.19 -9.86
C LEU A 17 4.30 -1.63 -10.44
N SER A 18 4.88 -0.61 -9.81
CA SER A 18 6.13 0.00 -10.29
C SER A 18 7.32 -0.94 -10.17
N GLN A 19 7.23 -1.97 -9.33
CA GLN A 19 8.27 -2.99 -9.21
C GLN A 19 8.23 -3.98 -10.38
N GLN A 20 7.11 -4.08 -11.07
CA GLN A 20 6.92 -5.02 -12.17
C GLN A 20 7.01 -4.36 -13.54
N SER A 21 6.81 -3.06 -13.61
CA SER A 21 6.79 -2.32 -14.87
C SER A 21 7.30 -0.90 -14.64
N GLU A 22 8.04 -0.41 -15.65
CA GLU A 22 8.56 0.96 -15.61
C GLU A 22 7.43 2.00 -15.62
N PHE A 23 6.32 1.69 -16.25
CA PHE A 23 5.20 2.60 -16.40
C PHE A 23 3.94 2.01 -15.75
N VAL A 24 3.32 2.76 -14.86
CA VAL A 24 2.08 2.36 -14.20
C VAL A 24 0.93 3.14 -14.80
N HIS A 25 -0.11 2.43 -15.23
CA HIS A 25 -1.29 3.03 -15.84
C HIS A 25 -2.49 2.96 -14.89
N ARG A 26 -3.41 3.92 -15.04
CA ARG A 26 -4.62 3.97 -14.21
C ARG A 26 -5.46 2.71 -14.33
N VAL A 27 -5.53 2.12 -15.52
CA VAL A 27 -6.31 0.90 -15.74
C VAL A 27 -5.79 -0.27 -14.92
N GLU A 28 -4.47 -0.35 -14.76
CA GLU A 28 -3.84 -1.39 -13.94
C GLU A 28 -4.16 -1.21 -12.47
N VAL A 29 -4.15 0.04 -12.00
CA VAL A 29 -4.49 0.38 -10.62
C VAL A 29 -5.96 0.02 -10.35
N ALA A 30 -6.86 0.39 -11.27
CA ALA A 30 -8.27 0.08 -11.14
C ALA A 30 -8.50 -1.43 -11.02
N ARG A 31 -7.82 -2.20 -11.86
CA ARG A 31 -7.96 -3.66 -11.88
C ARG A 31 -7.42 -4.29 -10.60
N LYS A 32 -6.25 -3.85 -10.15
CA LYS A 32 -5.60 -4.43 -8.96
C LYS A 32 -6.38 -4.14 -7.68
N ILE A 33 -6.88 -2.93 -7.53
CA ILE A 33 -7.65 -2.54 -6.33
C ILE A 33 -9.11 -3.02 -6.43
N GLY A 34 -9.63 -3.15 -7.65
CA GLY A 34 -11.01 -3.56 -7.85
C GLY A 34 -12.00 -2.41 -7.78
N VAL A 35 -11.62 -1.26 -8.34
CA VAL A 35 -12.46 -0.05 -8.37
C VAL A 35 -12.63 0.43 -9.80
N SER A 36 -13.53 1.38 -10.00
CA SER A 36 -13.79 1.97 -11.32
C SER A 36 -12.66 2.92 -11.71
N GLN A 37 -12.51 3.16 -13.02
CA GLN A 37 -11.52 4.14 -13.49
C GLN A 37 -11.83 5.56 -13.02
N PRO A 38 -13.10 6.02 -12.99
CA PRO A 38 -13.42 7.32 -12.38
C PRO A 38 -12.97 7.43 -10.93
N ALA A 39 -13.08 6.34 -10.14
CA ALA A 39 -12.60 6.33 -8.76
C ALA A 39 -11.08 6.50 -8.70
N VAL A 40 -10.36 5.82 -9.60
CA VAL A 40 -8.90 5.98 -9.69
C VAL A 40 -8.54 7.41 -10.05
N GLN A 41 -9.22 8.00 -11.02
CA GLN A 41 -8.94 9.36 -11.46
C GLN A 41 -9.12 10.36 -10.32
N LYS A 42 -10.16 10.19 -9.52
CA LYS A 42 -10.41 11.04 -8.36
C LYS A 42 -9.29 10.90 -7.33
N ALA A 43 -8.87 9.67 -7.06
CA ALA A 43 -7.78 9.40 -6.12
C ALA A 43 -6.45 9.97 -6.63
N VAL A 44 -6.17 9.79 -7.91
CA VAL A 44 -4.96 10.32 -8.56
C VAL A 44 -4.88 11.82 -8.40
N LYS A 45 -6.01 12.51 -8.64
CA LYS A 45 -6.06 13.96 -8.49
C LYS A 45 -5.73 14.38 -7.06
N ALA A 46 -6.35 13.73 -6.07
CA ALA A 46 -6.12 14.05 -4.67
C ALA A 46 -4.68 13.77 -4.25
N LEU A 47 -4.13 12.65 -4.68
CA LEU A 47 -2.76 12.26 -4.32
C LEU A 47 -1.72 13.14 -5.02
N THR A 48 -2.02 13.62 -6.23
CA THR A 48 -1.16 14.57 -6.93
C THR A 48 -1.14 15.91 -6.18
N GLU A 49 -2.30 16.37 -5.75
CA GLU A 49 -2.40 17.62 -4.98
C GLU A 49 -1.68 17.52 -3.64
N SER A 50 -1.68 16.34 -3.04
CA SER A 50 -0.97 16.09 -1.76
C SER A 50 0.54 15.88 -1.94
N GLY A 51 1.02 15.81 -3.17
CA GLY A 51 2.45 15.67 -3.44
C GLY A 51 2.99 14.25 -3.37
N PHE A 52 2.14 13.25 -3.40
CA PHE A 52 2.58 11.84 -3.30
C PHE A 52 2.77 11.17 -4.66
N ILE A 53 2.12 11.67 -5.71
CA ILE A 53 2.32 11.12 -7.05
C ILE A 53 2.47 12.24 -8.07
N GLU A 54 3.05 11.88 -9.21
CA GLU A 54 3.14 12.73 -10.39
C GLU A 54 2.59 11.96 -11.57
N CYS A 55 2.06 12.70 -12.54
CA CYS A 55 1.52 12.11 -13.77
C CYS A 55 2.33 12.60 -14.95
N ASP A 56 2.70 11.70 -15.85
CA ASP A 56 3.29 12.01 -17.13
C ASP A 56 2.36 11.42 -18.20
N GLY A 57 1.43 12.24 -18.67
CA GLY A 57 0.40 11.76 -19.58
C GLY A 57 -0.44 10.68 -18.90
N LEU A 58 -0.37 9.46 -19.41
CA LEU A 58 -1.13 8.32 -18.87
C LEU A 58 -0.40 7.59 -17.75
N HIS A 59 0.87 7.94 -17.52
CA HIS A 59 1.70 7.20 -16.56
C HIS A 59 1.66 7.85 -15.19
N LEU A 60 1.68 7.01 -14.14
CA LEU A 60 1.69 7.44 -12.75
C LEU A 60 3.04 7.11 -12.13
N PHE A 61 3.58 8.04 -11.35
CA PHE A 61 4.87 7.87 -10.66
C PHE A 61 4.72 8.30 -9.21
N LEU A 62 5.39 7.58 -8.32
CA LEU A 62 5.48 8.00 -6.93
C LEU A 62 6.57 9.08 -6.83
N THR A 63 6.26 10.14 -6.09
CA THR A 63 7.28 11.10 -5.68
C THR A 63 8.13 10.45 -4.58
N ALA A 64 9.22 11.11 -4.17
CA ALA A 64 10.01 10.61 -3.04
C ALA A 64 9.15 10.46 -1.79
N ALA A 65 8.26 11.44 -1.52
CA ALA A 65 7.35 11.38 -0.39
C ALA A 65 6.35 10.23 -0.52
N GLY A 66 5.81 10.04 -1.74
CA GLY A 66 4.86 8.95 -2.00
C GLY A 66 5.50 7.59 -1.85
N ARG A 67 6.72 7.44 -2.34
CA ARG A 67 7.47 6.18 -2.21
C ARG A 67 7.77 5.86 -0.75
N ASP A 68 8.23 6.83 0.00
CA ASP A 68 8.50 6.65 1.42
C ASP A 68 7.25 6.19 2.17
N TYR A 69 6.13 6.85 1.88
CA TYR A 69 4.86 6.49 2.49
C TYR A 69 4.43 5.07 2.11
N ALA A 70 4.46 4.77 0.82
CA ALA A 70 4.04 3.45 0.32
C ALA A 70 4.92 2.33 0.90
N GLU A 71 6.22 2.56 1.00
CA GLU A 71 7.14 1.59 1.57
C GLU A 71 6.87 1.33 3.04
N ARG A 72 6.48 2.36 3.80
CA ARG A 72 6.13 2.18 5.21
C ARG A 72 4.85 1.37 5.37
N VAL A 73 3.86 1.61 4.53
CA VAL A 73 2.61 0.83 4.55
C VAL A 73 2.90 -0.63 4.19
N TYR A 74 3.68 -0.84 3.15
CA TYR A 74 4.01 -2.20 2.70
C TYR A 74 4.85 -2.95 3.74
N ALA A 75 5.76 -2.24 4.43
CA ALA A 75 6.55 -2.86 5.49
C ALA A 75 5.65 -3.38 6.62
N ARG A 76 4.61 -2.64 6.97
CA ARG A 76 3.63 -3.10 7.96
C ARG A 76 2.92 -4.35 7.49
N HIS A 77 2.52 -4.37 6.22
CA HIS A 77 1.89 -5.55 5.62
C HIS A 77 2.77 -6.79 5.79
N CYS A 78 4.03 -6.68 5.41
CA CYS A 78 4.96 -7.81 5.46
C CYS A 78 5.17 -8.33 6.88
N ILE A 79 5.35 -7.42 7.84
CA ILE A 79 5.55 -7.79 9.25
C ILE A 79 4.31 -8.49 9.82
N ILE A 80 3.14 -7.95 9.56
CA ILE A 80 1.89 -8.54 10.07
C ILE A 80 1.69 -9.93 9.46
N ARG A 81 1.86 -10.04 8.14
CA ARG A 81 1.75 -11.33 7.45
C ARG A 81 2.70 -12.36 8.06
N ASP A 82 3.97 -11.99 8.22
CA ASP A 82 4.99 -12.90 8.74
C ASP A 82 4.70 -13.29 10.18
N PHE A 83 4.24 -12.34 11.00
CA PHE A 83 3.86 -12.62 12.39
C PHE A 83 2.71 -13.64 12.43
N LEU A 84 1.70 -13.45 11.61
CA LEU A 84 0.55 -14.38 11.57
C LEU A 84 0.98 -15.77 11.13
N GLN A 85 1.84 -15.85 10.11
CA GLN A 85 2.33 -17.15 9.64
C GLN A 85 3.19 -17.85 10.69
N MET A 86 3.99 -17.12 11.45
CA MET A 86 4.78 -17.69 12.55
C MET A 86 3.89 -18.33 13.61
N HIS A 87 2.66 -17.86 13.75
CA HIS A 87 1.72 -18.38 14.75
C HIS A 87 0.69 -19.33 14.15
N GLY A 88 0.95 -19.84 12.96
CA GLY A 88 0.16 -20.91 12.38
C GLY A 88 -0.94 -20.50 11.43
N VAL A 89 -1.07 -19.24 11.11
CA VAL A 89 -2.05 -18.79 10.12
C VAL A 89 -1.51 -19.12 8.73
N ASN A 90 -2.35 -19.69 7.87
CA ASN A 90 -1.92 -20.06 6.52
C ASN A 90 -1.61 -18.82 5.68
N ALA A 91 -0.85 -19.02 4.61
CA ALA A 91 -0.35 -17.91 3.79
C ALA A 91 -1.45 -17.02 3.21
N LEU A 92 -2.53 -17.63 2.71
CA LEU A 92 -3.63 -16.85 2.11
C LEU A 92 -4.34 -15.98 3.14
N ASP A 93 -4.68 -16.55 4.28
CA ASP A 93 -5.37 -15.81 5.33
C ASP A 93 -4.45 -14.77 5.96
N ALA A 94 -3.16 -15.10 6.16
CA ALA A 94 -2.20 -14.16 6.70
C ALA A 94 -2.05 -12.94 5.81
N ASP A 95 -1.96 -13.13 4.50
CA ASP A 95 -1.84 -12.04 3.55
C ASP A 95 -3.12 -11.20 3.52
N SER A 96 -4.27 -11.84 3.48
CA SER A 96 -5.56 -11.16 3.46
C SER A 96 -5.79 -10.34 4.74
N ASP A 97 -5.51 -10.94 5.89
CA ASP A 97 -5.66 -10.24 7.17
C ASP A 97 -4.67 -9.10 7.30
N ALA A 98 -3.44 -9.29 6.83
CA ALA A 98 -2.43 -8.22 6.86
C ALA A 98 -2.88 -7.01 6.04
N CYS A 99 -3.53 -7.23 4.89
CA CYS A 99 -4.08 -6.13 4.08
C CYS A 99 -5.06 -5.28 4.87
N GLU A 100 -5.84 -5.90 5.74
CA GLU A 100 -6.80 -5.16 6.57
C GLU A 100 -6.11 -4.54 7.78
N MET A 101 -5.29 -5.32 8.47
CA MET A 101 -4.67 -4.92 9.75
C MET A 101 -3.65 -3.80 9.60
N GLU A 102 -2.98 -3.71 8.44
CA GLU A 102 -1.95 -2.70 8.24
C GLU A 102 -2.47 -1.27 8.40
N HIS A 103 -3.77 -1.07 8.21
CA HIS A 103 -4.40 0.25 8.30
C HIS A 103 -4.96 0.58 9.67
N CYS A 104 -5.09 -0.41 10.55
CA CYS A 104 -5.86 -0.22 11.79
C CYS A 104 -5.09 -0.48 13.07
N ILE A 105 -3.94 -1.15 13.04
CA ILE A 105 -3.19 -1.40 14.27
C ILE A 105 -2.37 -0.18 14.67
N SER A 106 -2.14 -0.06 15.98
CA SER A 106 -1.33 1.02 16.51
C SER A 106 0.15 0.79 16.21
N GLU A 107 0.93 1.85 16.34
CA GLU A 107 2.38 1.75 16.20
C GLU A 107 2.97 0.79 17.24
N ALA A 108 2.44 0.83 18.47
CA ALA A 108 2.88 -0.06 19.53
C ALA A 108 2.68 -1.54 19.16
N THR A 109 1.52 -1.87 18.61
CA THR A 109 1.22 -3.24 18.17
C THR A 109 2.14 -3.65 17.03
N TYR A 110 2.35 -2.76 16.07
CA TYR A 110 3.26 -3.02 14.95
C TYR A 110 4.68 -3.28 15.45
N GLN A 111 5.19 -2.46 16.36
CA GLN A 111 6.54 -2.63 16.89
C GLN A 111 6.69 -3.96 17.66
N MET A 112 5.65 -4.37 18.38
CA MET A 112 5.64 -5.67 19.04
C MET A 112 5.79 -6.81 18.02
N MET A 113 4.98 -6.79 16.96
CA MET A 113 5.02 -7.80 15.92
C MET A 113 6.37 -7.83 15.22
N LYS A 114 6.91 -6.64 14.90
CA LYS A 114 8.20 -6.50 14.24
C LYS A 114 9.32 -7.11 15.08
N LYS A 115 9.27 -6.91 16.39
CA LYS A 115 10.25 -7.46 17.31
C LYS A 115 10.26 -8.99 17.29
N TYR A 116 9.08 -9.59 17.25
CA TYR A 116 8.95 -11.04 17.15
C TYR A 116 9.46 -11.58 15.81
N VAL A 117 9.13 -10.91 14.71
CA VAL A 117 9.52 -11.35 13.37
C VAL A 117 11.02 -11.19 13.14
N LYS A 118 11.59 -10.08 13.59
CA LYS A 118 13.00 -9.78 13.36
C LYS A 118 13.92 -10.41 14.42
N GLY A 119 13.34 -10.98 15.42
CA GLY A 119 14.10 -11.71 16.39
C GLY A 119 14.55 -11.04 17.60
#